data_a84df4d35c4f5fb6bb3029607a9d2f8f
#
_entry.id   a84df4d35c4f5fb6bb3029607a9d2f8f
#
_cell.length_a   1.000
_cell.length_b   1.000
_cell.length_c   1.000
_cell.angle_alpha   90.00
_cell.angle_beta   90.00
_cell.angle_gamma   90.00
#
_symmetry.space_group_name_H-M   'P 1'
#
loop_
_entity.id
_entity.type
_entity.pdbx_description
1 polymer ?
#
loop_
_entity_poly.entity_id
_entity_poly.type
_entity_poly.pdbx_seq_one_letter_code
_entity_poly.pdbx_strand_id
1 'polypeptide(L)'
;MIFINSRFLTQNISGVQRYAEQICLSLKKLRDDLVFVAPHGITLQEGARALNVECIGRNRGHLWEQLDLPLYLQRRGKPLLISISSTGPMFYRNQIATHHDINYARFPQSYTRLFRLAYRTITPILLSGARTVVTSSNFSRGEISRFYGIEEGKFLVLPAAVDGSFKPRAPSNEQARYLLAVSSPAAHKNFNRMIQAFLSLRGHPDLQLHIVGAVAHMFADPDLQRMASRDPRIHFLGRLSDAELIEQYQGATAFVFPSLYEGFGIPPLEAQACGCPVLAANAASIPEVLQASALYFDPLDVNHMAAAMQRVLTDQPLRAALRSHGLNNVERFSWDLSAQRLSQRIDALLDTKPAPAPAVHAASESSSSKP
;
A
#
# COMPACT_ATOMS: atom_id res chain seq x y z
N MET A 1 6.59 -24.75 12.98
CA MET A 1 5.37 -24.28 12.28
C MET A 1 5.16 -22.81 12.58
N ILE A 2 4.89 -22.02 11.54
CA ILE A 2 4.66 -20.58 11.58
C ILE A 2 3.26 -20.33 11.02
N PHE A 3 2.47 -19.52 11.71
CA PHE A 3 1.11 -19.23 11.28
C PHE A 3 1.01 -17.88 10.57
N ILE A 4 0.24 -17.85 9.49
CA ILE A 4 -0.02 -16.63 8.69
C ILE A 4 -1.49 -16.25 8.87
N ASN A 5 -1.73 -15.03 9.35
CA ASN A 5 -3.06 -14.42 9.40
C ASN A 5 -3.50 -14.05 7.98
N SER A 6 -4.34 -14.90 7.37
CA SER A 6 -4.82 -14.74 6.00
C SER A 6 -6.20 -14.09 5.92
N ARG A 7 -6.61 -13.30 6.93
CA ARG A 7 -7.88 -12.57 6.95
C ARG A 7 -8.02 -11.62 5.74
N PHE A 8 -6.90 -11.16 5.14
CA PHE A 8 -6.93 -10.34 3.94
C PHE A 8 -7.68 -10.98 2.77
N LEU A 9 -7.76 -12.31 2.71
CA LEU A 9 -8.50 -13.05 1.69
C LEU A 9 -10.03 -12.93 1.80
N THR A 10 -10.54 -12.40 2.91
CA THR A 10 -11.98 -12.13 3.11
C THR A 10 -12.38 -10.70 2.78
N GLN A 11 -11.51 -9.94 2.16
CA GLN A 11 -11.70 -8.52 1.84
C GLN A 11 -11.66 -8.29 0.32
N ASN A 12 -12.25 -7.18 -0.13
CA ASN A 12 -12.10 -6.75 -1.51
C ASN A 12 -10.64 -6.41 -1.80
N ILE A 13 -10.18 -6.75 -3.00
CA ILE A 13 -8.80 -6.50 -3.40
C ILE A 13 -8.48 -5.01 -3.41
N SER A 14 -7.36 -4.66 -2.79
CA SER A 14 -6.72 -3.33 -2.83
C SER A 14 -5.21 -3.53 -2.80
N GLY A 15 -4.42 -2.45 -2.80
CA GLY A 15 -2.97 -2.55 -2.69
C GLY A 15 -2.48 -3.33 -1.47
N VAL A 16 -3.19 -3.23 -0.33
CA VAL A 16 -2.85 -3.98 0.91
C VAL A 16 -3.09 -5.48 0.75
N GLN A 17 -4.22 -5.90 0.16
CA GLN A 17 -4.52 -7.31 -0.07
C GLN A 17 -3.58 -7.91 -1.11
N ARG A 18 -3.30 -7.17 -2.20
CA ARG A 18 -2.34 -7.60 -3.23
C ARG A 18 -0.93 -7.75 -2.64
N TYR A 19 -0.47 -6.80 -1.84
CA TYR A 19 0.79 -6.91 -1.11
C TYR A 19 0.84 -8.17 -0.22
N ALA A 20 -0.19 -8.39 0.59
CA ALA A 20 -0.24 -9.54 1.49
C ALA A 20 -0.23 -10.88 0.74
N GLU A 21 -1.00 -10.98 -0.33
CA GLU A 21 -1.08 -12.18 -1.17
C GLU A 21 0.27 -12.49 -1.84
N GLN A 22 0.91 -11.51 -2.49
CA GLN A 22 2.16 -11.71 -3.19
C GLN A 22 3.32 -12.07 -2.25
N ILE A 23 3.42 -11.43 -1.09
CA ILE A 23 4.40 -11.82 -0.06
C ILE A 23 4.15 -13.25 0.42
N CYS A 24 2.88 -13.64 0.67
CA CYS A 24 2.54 -15.00 1.09
C CYS A 24 2.90 -16.03 0.03
N LEU A 25 2.57 -15.77 -1.25
CA LEU A 25 2.90 -16.67 -2.36
C LEU A 25 4.41 -16.83 -2.54
N SER A 26 5.17 -15.74 -2.47
CA SER A 26 6.63 -15.80 -2.56
C SER A 26 7.26 -16.45 -1.33
N LEU A 27 6.73 -16.22 -0.12
CA LEU A 27 7.24 -16.85 1.10
C LEU A 27 6.97 -18.37 1.10
N LYS A 28 5.82 -18.82 0.57
CA LYS A 28 5.47 -20.24 0.44
C LYS A 28 6.44 -21.02 -0.46
N LYS A 29 7.07 -20.37 -1.44
CA LYS A 29 8.12 -20.99 -2.29
C LYS A 29 9.42 -21.28 -1.51
N LEU A 30 9.64 -20.55 -0.41
CA LEU A 30 10.90 -20.59 0.37
C LEU A 30 10.79 -21.45 1.63
N ARG A 31 9.56 -21.77 2.08
CA ARG A 31 9.33 -22.41 3.39
C ARG A 31 8.16 -23.38 3.37
N ASP A 32 8.39 -24.58 3.92
CA ASP A 32 7.39 -25.65 4.04
C ASP A 32 6.70 -25.66 5.43
N ASP A 33 7.18 -24.84 6.39
CA ASP A 33 6.70 -24.79 7.76
C ASP A 33 5.59 -23.76 8.01
N LEU A 34 4.95 -23.24 6.94
CA LEU A 34 3.90 -22.24 6.98
C LEU A 34 2.49 -22.86 7.05
N VAL A 35 1.65 -22.31 7.91
CA VAL A 35 0.22 -22.63 8.01
C VAL A 35 -0.60 -21.37 7.83
N PHE A 36 -1.38 -21.31 6.75
CA PHE A 36 -2.22 -20.17 6.44
C PHE A 36 -3.62 -20.36 7.03
N VAL A 37 -4.07 -19.43 7.87
CA VAL A 37 -5.37 -19.51 8.55
C VAL A 37 -6.21 -18.27 8.30
N ALA A 38 -7.51 -18.46 8.05
CA ALA A 38 -8.47 -17.39 7.79
C ALA A 38 -9.81 -17.65 8.51
N PRO A 39 -10.66 -16.62 8.71
CA PRO A 39 -12.06 -16.84 9.04
C PRO A 39 -12.83 -17.37 7.83
N HIS A 40 -14.02 -17.92 8.07
CA HIS A 40 -14.94 -18.27 7.00
C HIS A 40 -15.39 -17.04 6.19
N GLY A 41 -15.74 -17.25 4.91
CA GLY A 41 -16.19 -16.18 4.02
C GLY A 41 -15.09 -15.57 3.16
N ILE A 42 -14.18 -16.42 2.68
CA ILE A 42 -13.11 -16.04 1.74
C ILE A 42 -13.73 -15.52 0.43
N THR A 43 -13.27 -14.35 -0.02
CA THR A 43 -13.66 -13.72 -1.28
C THR A 43 -12.60 -13.93 -2.37
N LEU A 44 -11.30 -13.94 -2.01
CA LEU A 44 -10.18 -14.16 -2.92
C LEU A 44 -9.87 -15.67 -3.02
N GLN A 45 -10.72 -16.40 -3.74
CA GLN A 45 -10.70 -17.87 -3.80
C GLN A 45 -9.44 -18.45 -4.42
N GLU A 46 -8.89 -17.81 -5.46
CA GLU A 46 -7.68 -18.28 -6.15
C GLU A 46 -6.46 -18.23 -5.23
N GLY A 47 -6.25 -17.09 -4.57
CA GLY A 47 -5.19 -16.92 -3.57
C GLY A 47 -5.33 -17.91 -2.41
N ALA A 48 -6.56 -18.15 -1.94
CA ALA A 48 -6.80 -19.11 -0.86
C ALA A 48 -6.44 -20.55 -1.26
N ARG A 49 -6.76 -20.97 -2.49
CA ARG A 49 -6.36 -22.29 -3.02
C ARG A 49 -4.86 -22.39 -3.20
N ALA A 50 -4.22 -21.36 -3.78
CA ALA A 50 -2.77 -21.32 -3.99
C ALA A 50 -2.00 -21.40 -2.66
N LEU A 51 -2.53 -20.81 -1.59
CA LEU A 51 -1.93 -20.82 -0.25
C LEU A 51 -2.31 -22.04 0.59
N ASN A 52 -3.29 -22.86 0.21
CA ASN A 52 -3.87 -23.97 1.00
C ASN A 52 -4.39 -23.48 2.36
N VAL A 53 -5.28 -22.49 2.35
CA VAL A 53 -5.76 -21.81 3.56
C VAL A 53 -6.74 -22.67 4.34
N GLU A 54 -6.50 -22.81 5.65
CA GLU A 54 -7.42 -23.44 6.60
C GLU A 54 -8.38 -22.40 7.19
N CYS A 55 -9.68 -22.62 7.10
CA CYS A 55 -10.69 -21.81 7.76
C CYS A 55 -10.87 -22.25 9.21
N ILE A 56 -10.70 -21.32 10.16
CA ILE A 56 -10.81 -21.60 11.60
C ILE A 56 -11.74 -20.61 12.31
N GLY A 57 -12.27 -21.03 13.45
CA GLY A 57 -13.10 -20.18 14.31
C GLY A 57 -14.54 -20.03 13.81
N ARG A 58 -15.34 -19.22 14.51
CA ARG A 58 -16.75 -18.96 14.23
C ARG A 58 -17.04 -17.49 13.93
N ASN A 59 -16.22 -16.59 14.46
CA ASN A 59 -16.34 -15.16 14.26
C ASN A 59 -15.81 -14.72 12.88
N ARG A 60 -16.01 -13.45 12.54
CA ARG A 60 -15.52 -12.83 11.30
C ARG A 60 -14.81 -11.51 11.59
N GLY A 61 -14.07 -11.01 10.60
CA GLY A 61 -13.42 -9.69 10.66
C GLY A 61 -12.48 -9.54 11.86
N HIS A 62 -12.52 -8.37 12.50
CA HIS A 62 -11.66 -8.09 13.65
C HIS A 62 -12.00 -8.92 14.88
N LEU A 63 -13.25 -9.35 15.06
CA LEU A 63 -13.62 -10.18 16.21
C LEU A 63 -12.94 -11.55 16.13
N TRP A 64 -12.87 -12.16 14.93
CA TRP A 64 -12.10 -13.39 14.72
C TRP A 64 -10.62 -13.17 15.04
N GLU A 65 -10.07 -12.06 14.57
CA GLU A 65 -8.65 -11.73 14.73
C GLU A 65 -8.26 -11.49 16.21
N GLN A 66 -9.19 -10.98 17.03
CA GLN A 66 -8.93 -10.70 18.44
C GLN A 66 -9.28 -11.85 19.39
N LEU A 67 -10.17 -12.78 18.99
CA LEU A 67 -10.64 -13.87 19.85
C LEU A 67 -10.27 -15.24 19.28
N ASP A 68 -10.76 -15.62 18.10
CA ASP A 68 -10.63 -16.99 17.58
C ASP A 68 -9.17 -17.33 17.27
N LEU A 69 -8.49 -16.42 16.56
CA LEU A 69 -7.09 -16.63 16.15
C LEU A 69 -6.14 -16.80 17.37
N PRO A 70 -6.11 -15.92 18.38
CA PRO A 70 -5.22 -16.11 19.51
C PRO A 70 -5.58 -17.34 20.37
N LEU A 71 -6.86 -17.69 20.54
CA LEU A 71 -7.28 -18.92 21.22
C LEU A 71 -6.80 -20.18 20.50
N TYR A 72 -6.92 -20.18 19.16
CA TYR A 72 -6.43 -21.28 18.32
C TYR A 72 -4.90 -21.44 18.44
N LEU A 73 -4.15 -20.35 18.45
CA LEU A 73 -2.68 -20.35 18.58
C LEU A 73 -2.23 -20.71 19.99
N GLN A 74 -2.96 -20.30 21.04
CA GLN A 74 -2.65 -20.67 22.42
C GLN A 74 -2.68 -22.18 22.64
N ARG A 75 -3.68 -22.88 22.06
CA ARG A 75 -3.81 -24.34 22.11
C ARG A 75 -2.67 -25.09 21.38
N ARG A 76 -1.89 -24.37 20.56
CA ARG A 76 -0.75 -24.89 19.77
C ARG A 76 0.61 -24.46 20.31
N GLY A 77 0.68 -24.01 21.56
CA GLY A 77 1.95 -23.62 22.19
C GLY A 77 2.45 -22.23 21.83
N LYS A 78 1.56 -21.35 21.35
CA LYS A 78 1.86 -19.94 20.99
C LYS A 78 2.96 -19.79 19.92
N PRO A 79 2.84 -20.44 18.75
CA PRO A 79 3.80 -20.36 17.67
C PRO A 79 3.97 -18.93 17.16
N LEU A 80 4.98 -18.69 16.32
CA LEU A 80 5.14 -17.40 15.63
C LEU A 80 3.96 -17.16 14.69
N LEU A 81 3.34 -15.97 14.81
CA LEU A 81 2.29 -15.48 13.95
C LEU A 81 2.83 -14.37 13.05
N ILE A 82 2.41 -14.36 11.79
CA ILE A 82 2.70 -13.25 10.85
C ILE A 82 1.37 -12.65 10.38
N SER A 83 1.16 -11.37 10.67
CA SER A 83 0.00 -10.58 10.23
C SER A 83 0.46 -9.57 9.18
N ILE A 84 0.15 -9.83 7.88
CA ILE A 84 0.68 -9.04 6.76
C ILE A 84 -0.27 -7.89 6.33
N SER A 85 -1.51 -7.83 6.84
CA SER A 85 -2.54 -6.88 6.43
C SER A 85 -2.88 -5.81 7.48
N SER A 86 -1.92 -5.01 7.92
CA SER A 86 -2.08 -3.84 8.81
C SER A 86 -2.81 -4.06 10.14
N THR A 87 -3.36 -5.25 10.41
CA THR A 87 -4.01 -5.63 11.66
C THR A 87 -3.59 -7.02 12.10
N GLY A 88 -3.77 -7.30 13.38
CA GLY A 88 -3.47 -8.59 14.01
C GLY A 88 -4.00 -8.62 15.45
N PRO A 89 -3.90 -9.76 16.14
CA PRO A 89 -4.33 -9.86 17.53
C PRO A 89 -3.42 -9.03 18.45
N MET A 90 -3.98 -7.96 19.04
CA MET A 90 -3.21 -6.94 19.75
C MET A 90 -2.47 -7.46 20.99
N PHE A 91 -2.96 -8.51 21.64
CA PHE A 91 -2.33 -9.10 22.83
C PHE A 91 -1.48 -10.34 22.56
N TYR A 92 -1.32 -10.73 21.29
CA TYR A 92 -0.45 -11.85 20.93
C TYR A 92 0.96 -11.34 20.68
N ARG A 93 1.90 -11.64 21.60
CA ARG A 93 3.26 -11.06 21.58
C ARG A 93 4.21 -11.74 20.59
N ASN A 94 4.07 -13.05 20.36
CA ASN A 94 4.95 -13.79 19.45
C ASN A 94 4.52 -13.62 18.00
N GLN A 95 4.58 -12.36 17.49
CA GLN A 95 4.15 -12.06 16.13
C GLN A 95 5.05 -11.05 15.42
N ILE A 96 5.04 -11.15 14.10
CA ILE A 96 5.42 -10.11 13.16
C ILE A 96 4.12 -9.41 12.73
N ALA A 97 4.04 -8.09 12.91
CA ALA A 97 2.89 -7.30 12.51
C ALA A 97 3.26 -6.35 11.37
N THR A 98 2.40 -6.20 10.38
CA THR A 98 2.60 -5.24 9.30
C THR A 98 1.80 -3.96 9.55
N HIS A 99 2.40 -2.81 9.25
CA HIS A 99 1.72 -1.53 9.21
C HIS A 99 2.29 -0.71 8.06
N HIS A 100 1.47 -0.43 7.05
CA HIS A 100 1.98 0.16 5.80
C HIS A 100 2.23 1.65 5.91
N ASP A 101 1.33 2.40 6.58
CA ASP A 101 1.41 3.85 6.74
C ASP A 101 0.47 4.36 7.84
N ILE A 102 0.52 5.67 8.10
CA ILE A 102 -0.37 6.35 9.04
C ILE A 102 -1.33 7.32 8.34
N ASN A 103 -1.77 6.98 7.14
CA ASN A 103 -2.62 7.83 6.31
C ASN A 103 -3.89 8.29 7.05
N TYR A 104 -4.54 7.40 7.83
CA TYR A 104 -5.72 7.73 8.66
C TYR A 104 -5.44 8.79 9.74
N ALA A 105 -4.19 8.98 10.14
CA ALA A 105 -3.80 10.02 11.08
C ALA A 105 -3.45 11.34 10.37
N ARG A 106 -2.83 11.27 9.20
CA ARG A 106 -2.45 12.43 8.38
C ARG A 106 -3.64 13.04 7.64
N PHE A 107 -4.57 12.19 7.15
CA PHE A 107 -5.76 12.59 6.39
C PHE A 107 -7.04 12.05 7.04
N PRO A 108 -7.37 12.48 8.27
CA PRO A 108 -8.48 11.92 9.05
C PRO A 108 -9.85 12.09 8.39
N GLN A 109 -10.01 13.08 7.49
CA GLN A 109 -11.24 13.31 6.72
C GLN A 109 -11.57 12.16 5.74
N SER A 110 -10.60 11.36 5.36
CA SER A 110 -10.79 10.20 4.46
C SER A 110 -11.28 8.94 5.18
N TYR A 111 -11.45 8.99 6.51
CA TYR A 111 -11.78 7.82 7.33
C TYR A 111 -12.90 8.13 8.34
N THR A 112 -13.74 7.13 8.62
CA THR A 112 -14.80 7.27 9.62
C THR A 112 -14.22 7.48 11.04
N ARG A 113 -14.99 8.16 11.92
CA ARG A 113 -14.56 8.39 13.32
C ARG A 113 -14.31 7.08 14.06
N LEU A 114 -15.16 6.06 13.83
CA LEU A 114 -15.02 4.74 14.45
C LEU A 114 -13.75 4.03 14.00
N PHE A 115 -13.44 4.06 12.68
CA PHE A 115 -12.21 3.50 12.14
C PHE A 115 -10.98 4.13 12.79
N ARG A 116 -10.94 5.48 12.85
CA ARG A 116 -9.82 6.22 13.46
C ARG A 116 -9.64 5.87 14.95
N LEU A 117 -10.74 5.79 15.70
CA LEU A 117 -10.69 5.42 17.12
C LEU A 117 -10.15 4.00 17.31
N ALA A 118 -10.67 3.04 16.53
CA ALA A 118 -10.21 1.64 16.56
C ALA A 118 -8.70 1.54 16.27
N TYR A 119 -8.22 2.19 15.20
CA TYR A 119 -6.81 2.16 14.84
C TYR A 119 -5.90 2.88 15.84
N ARG A 120 -6.37 4.00 16.42
CA ARG A 120 -5.63 4.69 17.49
C ARG A 120 -5.48 3.86 18.77
N THR A 121 -6.36 2.90 19.00
CA THR A 121 -6.32 2.02 20.19
C THR A 121 -5.58 0.71 19.89
N ILE A 122 -5.94 0.04 18.79
CA ILE A 122 -5.43 -1.29 18.46
C ILE A 122 -3.97 -1.22 17.98
N THR A 123 -3.67 -0.27 17.08
CA THR A 123 -2.36 -0.21 16.41
C THR A 123 -1.19 -0.01 17.38
N PRO A 124 -1.19 0.94 18.33
CA PRO A 124 -0.06 1.11 19.24
C PRO A 124 0.18 -0.13 20.11
N ILE A 125 -0.87 -0.81 20.60
CA ILE A 125 -0.76 -2.04 21.40
C ILE A 125 -0.16 -3.17 20.54
N LEU A 126 -0.69 -3.34 19.31
CA LEU A 126 -0.21 -4.35 18.36
C LEU A 126 1.28 -4.15 18.04
N LEU A 127 1.65 -2.93 17.59
CA LEU A 127 3.01 -2.64 17.15
C LEU A 127 4.03 -2.68 18.30
N SER A 128 3.68 -2.14 19.48
CA SER A 128 4.54 -2.23 20.66
C SER A 128 4.73 -3.66 21.12
N GLY A 129 3.68 -4.49 21.01
CA GLY A 129 3.70 -5.90 21.41
C GLY A 129 4.39 -6.84 20.42
N ALA A 130 4.44 -6.52 19.14
CA ALA A 130 5.03 -7.37 18.11
C ALA A 130 6.56 -7.51 18.29
N ARG A 131 7.14 -8.61 17.85
CA ARG A 131 8.60 -8.83 17.84
C ARG A 131 9.28 -8.09 16.69
N THR A 132 8.57 -7.88 15.59
CA THR A 132 9.02 -7.11 14.42
C THR A 132 7.82 -6.41 13.81
N VAL A 133 8.02 -5.19 13.34
CA VAL A 133 7.03 -4.43 12.56
C VAL A 133 7.49 -4.39 11.11
N VAL A 134 6.66 -4.88 10.20
CA VAL A 134 6.90 -4.79 8.75
C VAL A 134 6.27 -3.51 8.21
N THR A 135 6.98 -2.83 7.34
CA THR A 135 6.46 -1.68 6.56
C THR A 135 7.05 -1.69 5.16
N SER A 136 6.53 -0.86 4.24
CA SER A 136 6.87 -0.92 2.82
C SER A 136 7.96 0.05 2.37
N SER A 137 8.31 1.07 3.17
CA SER A 137 9.34 2.08 2.84
C SER A 137 10.06 2.61 4.09
N ASN A 138 11.23 3.21 3.90
CA ASN A 138 11.93 3.91 4.99
C ASN A 138 11.16 5.16 5.44
N PHE A 139 10.49 5.84 4.51
CA PHE A 139 9.58 6.92 4.85
C PHE A 139 8.50 6.46 5.84
N SER A 140 7.78 5.37 5.51
CA SER A 140 6.75 4.81 6.40
C SER A 140 7.33 4.35 7.73
N ARG A 141 8.53 3.73 7.74
CA ARG A 141 9.22 3.38 8.98
C ARG A 141 9.39 4.59 9.90
N GLY A 142 9.96 5.69 9.38
CA GLY A 142 10.16 6.92 10.15
C GLY A 142 8.86 7.57 10.61
N GLU A 143 7.82 7.58 9.78
CA GLU A 143 6.51 8.11 10.12
C GLU A 143 5.83 7.30 11.24
N ILE A 144 5.79 5.96 11.10
CA ILE A 144 5.20 5.05 12.10
C ILE A 144 5.98 5.09 13.40
N SER A 145 7.32 5.05 13.33
CA SER A 145 8.22 5.14 14.48
C SER A 145 7.95 6.41 15.30
N ARG A 146 7.97 7.57 14.65
CA ARG A 146 7.72 8.88 15.31
C ARG A 146 6.31 9.00 15.87
N PHE A 147 5.30 8.53 15.12
CA PHE A 147 3.90 8.68 15.52
C PHE A 147 3.51 7.81 16.72
N TYR A 148 4.05 6.57 16.79
CA TYR A 148 3.73 5.62 17.85
C TYR A 148 4.82 5.46 18.92
N GLY A 149 5.95 6.13 18.78
CA GLY A 149 7.08 5.97 19.71
C GLY A 149 7.71 4.57 19.63
N ILE A 150 7.73 3.93 18.45
CA ILE A 150 8.31 2.60 18.24
C ILE A 150 9.76 2.77 17.77
N GLU A 151 10.69 2.06 18.41
CA GLU A 151 12.10 2.08 18.00
C GLU A 151 12.29 1.61 16.56
N GLU A 152 13.09 2.36 15.76
CA GLU A 152 13.31 2.04 14.35
C GLU A 152 13.97 0.68 14.11
N GLY A 153 14.81 0.20 15.02
CA GLY A 153 15.44 -1.12 14.96
C GLY A 153 14.46 -2.30 14.99
N LYS A 154 13.21 -2.05 15.43
CA LYS A 154 12.14 -3.04 15.43
C LYS A 154 11.52 -3.26 14.04
N PHE A 155 11.77 -2.34 13.10
CA PHE A 155 11.17 -2.41 11.78
C PHE A 155 11.98 -3.25 10.80
N LEU A 156 11.25 -3.94 9.93
CA LEU A 156 11.75 -4.58 8.72
C LEU A 156 11.07 -3.94 7.52
N VAL A 157 11.84 -3.28 6.67
CA VAL A 157 11.30 -2.68 5.44
C VAL A 157 11.27 -3.73 4.34
N LEU A 158 10.06 -4.05 3.89
CA LEU A 158 9.78 -4.99 2.79
C LEU A 158 9.05 -4.23 1.68
N PRO A 159 9.75 -3.73 0.66
CA PRO A 159 9.14 -3.03 -0.45
C PRO A 159 8.12 -3.90 -1.18
N ALA A 160 7.06 -3.27 -1.69
CA ALA A 160 6.19 -3.89 -2.68
C ALA A 160 6.93 -4.03 -4.02
N ALA A 161 6.42 -4.88 -4.89
CA ALA A 161 6.88 -5.01 -6.26
C ALA A 161 5.69 -5.05 -7.22
N VAL A 162 5.94 -5.10 -8.50
CA VAL A 162 4.93 -5.20 -9.54
C VAL A 162 4.74 -6.66 -9.93
N ASP A 163 3.51 -7.04 -10.30
CA ASP A 163 3.24 -8.36 -10.85
C ASP A 163 3.87 -8.51 -12.24
N GLY A 164 4.40 -9.69 -12.56
CA GLY A 164 5.08 -9.96 -13.82
C GLY A 164 4.21 -9.87 -15.08
N SER A 165 2.89 -9.72 -14.95
CA SER A 165 1.98 -9.42 -16.06
C SER A 165 2.13 -7.99 -16.58
N PHE A 166 2.54 -7.04 -15.71
CA PHE A 166 2.84 -5.67 -16.10
C PHE A 166 4.19 -5.62 -16.81
N LYS A 167 4.16 -5.46 -18.11
CA LYS A 167 5.35 -5.43 -18.97
C LYS A 167 5.17 -4.47 -20.15
N PRO A 168 6.26 -3.94 -20.71
CA PRO A 168 6.15 -2.99 -21.80
C PRO A 168 5.59 -3.67 -23.06
N ARG A 169 4.80 -2.91 -23.80
CA ARG A 169 4.41 -3.28 -25.17
C ARG A 169 5.56 -2.98 -26.13
N ALA A 170 5.63 -3.74 -27.24
CA ALA A 170 6.49 -3.39 -28.37
C ALA A 170 6.17 -1.97 -28.86
N PRO A 171 7.17 -1.17 -29.26
CA PRO A 171 6.93 0.18 -29.79
C PRO A 171 5.91 0.12 -30.93
N SER A 172 4.82 0.90 -30.81
CA SER A 172 3.86 1.11 -31.89
C SER A 172 3.95 2.56 -32.35
N ASN A 173 3.72 2.80 -33.64
CA ASN A 173 3.71 4.16 -34.20
C ASN A 173 2.46 4.97 -33.79
N GLU A 174 1.44 4.31 -33.28
CA GLU A 174 0.21 4.94 -32.77
C GLU A 174 0.34 5.18 -31.27
N GLN A 175 0.76 6.38 -30.89
CA GLN A 175 0.65 6.83 -29.50
C GLN A 175 -0.68 7.57 -29.34
N ALA A 176 -1.59 6.97 -28.56
CA ALA A 176 -2.77 7.69 -28.10
C ALA A 176 -2.32 8.92 -27.27
N ARG A 177 -2.99 10.06 -27.48
CA ARG A 177 -2.63 11.32 -26.81
C ARG A 177 -3.42 11.49 -25.52
N TYR A 178 -3.07 10.71 -24.47
CA TYR A 178 -3.68 10.91 -23.16
C TYR A 178 -2.67 10.83 -22.02
N LEU A 179 -3.00 11.55 -20.95
CA LEU A 179 -2.41 11.38 -19.62
C LEU A 179 -3.29 10.41 -18.81
N LEU A 180 -2.67 9.54 -18.04
CA LEU A 180 -3.36 8.55 -17.24
C LEU A 180 -3.17 8.84 -15.75
N ALA A 181 -4.22 8.68 -14.95
CA ALA A 181 -4.15 8.67 -13.49
C ALA A 181 -4.95 7.49 -12.94
N VAL A 182 -4.42 6.83 -11.91
CA VAL A 182 -5.03 5.63 -11.29
C VAL A 182 -5.08 5.82 -9.80
N SER A 183 -6.26 5.74 -9.18
CA SER A 183 -6.38 5.76 -7.72
C SER A 183 -7.79 5.49 -7.19
N SER A 184 -7.89 5.33 -5.87
CA SER A 184 -9.14 5.40 -5.11
C SER A 184 -9.56 6.85 -4.84
N PRO A 185 -10.86 7.13 -4.61
CA PRO A 185 -11.35 8.47 -4.32
C PRO A 185 -11.04 8.85 -2.86
N ALA A 186 -9.89 9.45 -2.62
CA ALA A 186 -9.49 9.93 -1.30
C ALA A 186 -8.79 11.28 -1.41
N ALA A 187 -8.98 12.16 -0.43
CA ALA A 187 -8.49 13.54 -0.47
C ALA A 187 -6.96 13.64 -0.66
N HIS A 188 -6.20 12.73 -0.05
CA HIS A 188 -4.74 12.70 -0.18
C HIS A 188 -4.26 12.32 -1.59
N LYS A 189 -5.12 11.76 -2.44
CA LYS A 189 -4.81 11.42 -3.83
C LYS A 189 -4.77 12.64 -4.76
N ASN A 190 -5.26 13.79 -4.30
CA ASN A 190 -5.05 15.12 -4.89
C ASN A 190 -5.54 15.30 -6.34
N PHE A 191 -6.56 14.54 -6.74
CA PHE A 191 -7.10 14.62 -8.10
C PHE A 191 -7.66 15.99 -8.45
N ASN A 192 -8.18 16.75 -7.47
CA ASN A 192 -8.70 18.10 -7.72
C ASN A 192 -7.64 19.02 -8.33
N ARG A 193 -6.43 19.07 -7.74
CA ARG A 193 -5.36 19.90 -8.30
C ARG A 193 -4.84 19.36 -9.62
N MET A 194 -4.80 18.04 -9.80
CA MET A 194 -4.41 17.42 -11.06
C MET A 194 -5.37 17.80 -12.19
N ILE A 195 -6.67 17.76 -11.95
CA ILE A 195 -7.68 18.16 -12.94
C ILE A 195 -7.57 19.66 -13.25
N GLN A 196 -7.38 20.52 -12.23
CA GLN A 196 -7.15 21.96 -12.44
C GLN A 196 -5.90 22.19 -13.31
N ALA A 197 -4.80 21.48 -13.04
CA ALA A 197 -3.58 21.56 -13.84
C ALA A 197 -3.83 21.12 -15.29
N PHE A 198 -4.54 20.02 -15.51
CA PHE A 198 -4.92 19.55 -16.85
C PHE A 198 -5.79 20.56 -17.60
N LEU A 199 -6.82 21.11 -16.95
CA LEU A 199 -7.72 22.11 -17.54
C LEU A 199 -6.99 23.43 -17.91
N SER A 200 -5.89 23.73 -17.24
CA SER A 200 -5.08 24.93 -17.54
C SER A 200 -4.17 24.77 -18.76
N LEU A 201 -3.95 23.53 -19.25
CA LEU A 201 -3.12 23.29 -20.44
C LEU A 201 -3.71 23.95 -21.69
N ARG A 202 -2.85 24.65 -22.44
CA ARG A 202 -3.21 25.31 -23.71
C ARG A 202 -2.47 24.63 -24.87
N GLY A 203 -3.07 24.71 -26.07
CA GLY A 203 -2.43 24.22 -27.29
C GLY A 203 -2.52 22.70 -27.50
N HIS A 204 -3.33 22.00 -26.69
CA HIS A 204 -3.54 20.54 -26.79
C HIS A 204 -5.03 20.18 -26.83
N PRO A 205 -5.79 20.55 -27.89
CA PRO A 205 -7.24 20.30 -27.91
C PRO A 205 -7.59 18.80 -27.93
N ASP A 206 -6.73 17.97 -28.52
CA ASP A 206 -6.94 16.53 -28.67
C ASP A 206 -6.37 15.70 -27.51
N LEU A 207 -5.73 16.36 -26.52
CA LEU A 207 -5.18 15.67 -25.34
C LEU A 207 -6.30 15.22 -24.43
N GLN A 208 -6.29 13.94 -24.03
CA GLN A 208 -7.25 13.38 -23.09
C GLN A 208 -6.61 13.17 -21.71
N LEU A 209 -7.45 13.13 -20.68
CA LEU A 209 -7.09 12.68 -19.33
C LEU A 209 -7.96 11.48 -18.97
N HIS A 210 -7.34 10.32 -18.85
CA HIS A 210 -7.99 9.09 -18.40
C HIS A 210 -7.81 8.92 -16.91
N ILE A 211 -8.90 8.73 -16.18
CA ILE A 211 -8.92 8.55 -14.73
C ILE A 211 -9.52 7.18 -14.42
N VAL A 212 -8.71 6.28 -13.89
CA VAL A 212 -9.09 4.94 -13.47
C VAL A 212 -9.34 4.92 -11.96
N GLY A 213 -10.45 4.34 -11.56
CA GLY A 213 -10.86 4.19 -10.17
C GLY A 213 -12.32 4.62 -9.94
N ALA A 214 -12.82 4.44 -8.72
CA ALA A 214 -14.19 4.82 -8.40
C ALA A 214 -14.36 6.35 -8.37
N VAL A 215 -15.34 6.86 -9.10
CA VAL A 215 -15.61 8.32 -9.21
C VAL A 215 -16.29 8.87 -7.95
N ALA A 216 -17.05 8.02 -7.24
CA ALA A 216 -17.78 8.44 -6.05
C ALA A 216 -16.83 9.04 -4.99
N HIS A 217 -17.16 10.25 -4.54
CA HIS A 217 -16.38 11.01 -3.55
C HIS A 217 -14.97 11.47 -3.98
N MET A 218 -14.65 11.44 -5.27
CA MET A 218 -13.36 11.92 -5.80
C MET A 218 -13.23 13.46 -5.67
N PHE A 219 -14.35 14.17 -5.73
CA PHE A 219 -14.38 15.63 -5.72
C PHE A 219 -14.82 16.16 -4.35
N ALA A 220 -13.99 17.01 -3.76
CA ALA A 220 -14.38 17.84 -2.63
C ALA A 220 -15.10 19.12 -3.07
N ASP A 221 -14.88 19.55 -4.33
CA ASP A 221 -15.43 20.76 -4.94
C ASP A 221 -16.48 20.38 -6.03
N PRO A 222 -17.78 20.72 -5.82
CA PRO A 222 -18.84 20.44 -6.76
C PRO A 222 -18.68 21.19 -8.09
N ASP A 223 -18.03 22.36 -8.12
CA ASP A 223 -17.80 23.14 -9.34
C ASP A 223 -16.74 22.47 -10.20
N LEU A 224 -15.66 22.02 -9.59
CA LEU A 224 -14.64 21.24 -10.28
C LEU A 224 -15.20 19.94 -10.83
N GLN A 225 -16.05 19.26 -10.07
CA GLN A 225 -16.76 18.07 -10.56
C GLN A 225 -17.60 18.37 -11.79
N ARG A 226 -18.36 19.48 -11.78
CA ARG A 226 -19.16 19.92 -12.95
C ARG A 226 -18.27 20.25 -14.16
N MET A 227 -17.17 20.96 -13.92
CA MET A 227 -16.21 21.30 -15.00
C MET A 227 -15.59 20.05 -15.60
N ALA A 228 -15.07 19.15 -14.77
CA ALA A 228 -14.46 17.91 -15.21
C ALA A 228 -15.45 17.00 -15.96
N SER A 229 -16.71 16.92 -15.51
CA SER A 229 -17.74 16.10 -16.16
C SER A 229 -18.26 16.70 -17.49
N ARG A 230 -18.00 17.98 -17.76
CA ARG A 230 -18.40 18.67 -19.00
C ARG A 230 -17.27 18.81 -20.00
N ASP A 231 -16.02 18.66 -19.60
CA ASP A 231 -14.89 18.72 -20.52
C ASP A 231 -14.78 17.38 -21.26
N PRO A 232 -14.97 17.35 -22.60
CA PRO A 232 -14.96 16.11 -23.37
C PRO A 232 -13.61 15.41 -23.38
N ARG A 233 -12.56 16.04 -22.90
CA ARG A 233 -11.21 15.47 -22.82
C ARG A 233 -10.99 14.64 -21.55
N ILE A 234 -11.88 14.70 -20.55
CA ILE A 234 -11.72 13.99 -19.27
C ILE A 234 -12.62 12.75 -19.25
N HIS A 235 -11.99 11.58 -19.17
CA HIS A 235 -12.66 10.29 -19.20
C HIS A 235 -12.50 9.55 -17.86
N PHE A 236 -13.62 9.30 -17.19
CA PHE A 236 -13.66 8.49 -15.98
C PHE A 236 -13.96 7.05 -16.37
N LEU A 237 -12.94 6.19 -16.30
CA LEU A 237 -13.02 4.80 -16.78
C LEU A 237 -13.57 3.82 -15.75
N GLY A 238 -13.80 4.27 -14.50
CA GLY A 238 -14.23 3.37 -13.44
C GLY A 238 -13.12 2.40 -13.01
N ARG A 239 -13.52 1.27 -12.44
CA ARG A 239 -12.59 0.18 -12.09
C ARG A 239 -12.33 -0.67 -13.34
N LEU A 240 -11.08 -0.95 -13.59
CA LEU A 240 -10.60 -1.81 -14.67
C LEU A 240 -10.05 -3.12 -14.10
N SER A 241 -10.06 -4.17 -14.90
CA SER A 241 -9.27 -5.38 -14.69
C SER A 241 -7.78 -5.09 -14.86
N ASP A 242 -6.91 -5.98 -14.38
CA ASP A 242 -5.46 -5.81 -14.56
C ASP A 242 -5.07 -5.78 -16.05
N ALA A 243 -5.72 -6.58 -16.90
CA ALA A 243 -5.47 -6.58 -18.34
C ALA A 243 -5.81 -5.22 -18.99
N GLU A 244 -6.99 -4.67 -18.70
CA GLU A 244 -7.41 -3.35 -19.20
C GLU A 244 -6.50 -2.23 -18.63
N LEU A 245 -6.09 -2.35 -17.38
CA LEU A 245 -5.19 -1.38 -16.74
C LEU A 245 -3.80 -1.39 -17.39
N ILE A 246 -3.27 -2.57 -17.72
CA ILE A 246 -2.01 -2.72 -18.47
C ILE A 246 -2.11 -2.03 -19.83
N GLU A 247 -3.21 -2.21 -20.57
CA GLU A 247 -3.44 -1.53 -21.85
C GLU A 247 -3.44 0.00 -21.68
N GLN A 248 -4.08 0.50 -20.60
CA GLN A 248 -4.07 1.94 -20.29
C GLN A 248 -2.65 2.45 -19.99
N TYR A 249 -1.85 1.74 -19.19
CA TYR A 249 -0.46 2.14 -18.96
C TYR A 249 0.38 2.11 -20.24
N GLN A 250 0.24 1.06 -21.06
CA GLN A 250 1.01 0.88 -22.29
C GLN A 250 0.68 1.92 -23.38
N GLY A 251 -0.56 2.44 -23.39
CA GLY A 251 -1.03 3.43 -24.37
C GLY A 251 -0.83 4.88 -23.93
N ALA A 252 -0.63 5.14 -22.64
CA ALA A 252 -0.54 6.50 -22.11
C ALA A 252 0.74 7.23 -22.57
N THR A 253 0.60 8.54 -22.88
CA THR A 253 1.76 9.42 -23.10
C THR A 253 2.59 9.56 -21.81
N ALA A 254 1.92 9.66 -20.67
CA ALA A 254 2.53 9.62 -19.35
C ALA A 254 1.48 9.28 -18.28
N PHE A 255 1.95 8.73 -17.17
CA PHE A 255 1.18 8.50 -15.96
C PHE A 255 1.40 9.64 -14.96
N VAL A 256 0.32 10.19 -14.39
CA VAL A 256 0.35 11.28 -13.42
C VAL A 256 -0.04 10.76 -12.05
N PHE A 257 0.85 10.91 -11.08
CA PHE A 257 0.66 10.45 -9.70
C PHE A 257 0.74 11.63 -8.72
N PRO A 258 -0.38 12.33 -8.45
CA PRO A 258 -0.39 13.61 -7.74
C PRO A 258 -0.51 13.46 -6.21
N SER A 259 -0.40 12.26 -5.65
CA SER A 259 -0.69 11.95 -4.25
C SER A 259 0.15 12.77 -3.27
N LEU A 260 -0.52 13.35 -2.28
CA LEU A 260 0.11 14.09 -1.19
C LEU A 260 0.81 13.17 -0.16
N TYR A 261 0.34 11.94 -0.06
CA TYR A 261 0.84 10.98 0.91
C TYR A 261 0.64 9.54 0.43
N GLU A 262 1.70 8.75 0.48
CA GLU A 262 1.71 7.32 0.19
C GLU A 262 2.67 6.60 1.14
N GLY A 263 2.32 5.38 1.51
CA GLY A 263 3.25 4.51 2.24
C GLY A 263 4.31 3.89 1.33
N PHE A 264 3.99 3.72 0.03
CA PHE A 264 4.90 3.19 -0.99
C PHE A 264 4.58 3.74 -2.39
N GLY A 265 3.40 3.42 -2.93
CA GLY A 265 3.00 3.84 -4.28
C GLY A 265 3.25 2.75 -5.33
N ILE A 266 2.41 1.72 -5.39
CA ILE A 266 2.49 0.65 -6.41
C ILE A 266 2.14 1.18 -7.82
N PRO A 267 1.09 2.01 -8.04
CA PRO A 267 0.68 2.42 -9.38
C PRO A 267 1.79 3.06 -10.25
N PRO A 268 2.66 3.95 -9.74
CA PRO A 268 3.77 4.45 -10.55
C PRO A 268 4.78 3.38 -10.95
N LEU A 269 5.00 2.35 -10.14
CA LEU A 269 5.84 1.22 -10.54
C LEU A 269 5.16 0.35 -11.61
N GLU A 270 3.84 0.14 -11.53
CA GLU A 270 3.07 -0.54 -12.57
C GLU A 270 3.17 0.21 -13.92
N ALA A 271 3.03 1.54 -13.88
CA ALA A 271 3.24 2.39 -15.05
C ALA A 271 4.64 2.23 -15.63
N GLN A 272 5.68 2.28 -14.78
CA GLN A 272 7.07 2.08 -15.19
C GLN A 272 7.32 0.69 -15.78
N ALA A 273 6.76 -0.36 -15.17
CA ALA A 273 6.86 -1.73 -15.68
C ALA A 273 6.24 -1.88 -17.09
N CYS A 274 5.16 -1.14 -17.35
CA CYS A 274 4.55 -1.04 -18.69
C CYS A 274 5.32 -0.12 -19.65
N GLY A 275 6.41 0.51 -19.20
CA GLY A 275 7.20 1.45 -19.98
C GLY A 275 6.53 2.82 -20.13
N CYS A 276 5.58 3.19 -19.28
CA CYS A 276 4.93 4.50 -19.28
C CYS A 276 5.80 5.53 -18.53
N PRO A 277 6.11 6.70 -19.11
CA PRO A 277 6.76 7.79 -18.39
C PRO A 277 5.94 8.25 -17.18
N VAL A 278 6.60 8.53 -16.05
CA VAL A 278 5.91 8.90 -14.81
C VAL A 278 6.17 10.33 -14.43
N LEU A 279 5.08 11.08 -14.15
CA LEU A 279 5.07 12.37 -13.47
C LEU A 279 4.55 12.13 -12.05
N ALA A 280 5.28 12.56 -11.05
CA ALA A 280 4.93 12.22 -9.67
C ALA A 280 5.08 13.41 -8.71
N ALA A 281 4.25 13.42 -7.68
CA ALA A 281 4.39 14.35 -6.57
C ALA A 281 5.73 14.15 -5.84
N ASN A 282 6.43 15.24 -5.55
CA ASN A 282 7.62 15.23 -4.69
C ASN A 282 7.19 15.21 -3.21
N ALA A 283 6.60 14.09 -2.76
CA ALA A 283 6.01 13.97 -1.43
C ALA A 283 6.08 12.53 -0.89
N ALA A 284 6.13 12.41 0.44
CA ALA A 284 6.09 11.17 1.19
C ALA A 284 7.14 10.13 0.72
N SER A 285 6.72 8.88 0.50
CA SER A 285 7.61 7.81 0.03
C SER A 285 7.93 7.87 -1.47
N ILE A 286 7.25 8.72 -2.24
CA ILE A 286 7.33 8.73 -3.71
C ILE A 286 8.75 8.96 -4.22
N PRO A 287 9.53 9.94 -3.70
CA PRO A 287 10.93 10.14 -4.11
C PRO A 287 11.86 8.98 -3.71
N GLU A 288 11.60 8.29 -2.59
CA GLU A 288 12.35 7.09 -2.18
C GLU A 288 12.16 5.95 -3.18
N VAL A 289 10.91 5.77 -3.63
CA VAL A 289 10.53 4.67 -4.53
C VAL A 289 10.96 4.92 -5.96
N LEU A 290 10.72 6.12 -6.49
CA LEU A 290 10.94 6.42 -7.90
C LEU A 290 12.33 6.99 -8.21
N GLN A 291 13.03 7.57 -7.23
CA GLN A 291 14.36 8.17 -7.42
C GLN A 291 14.42 9.09 -8.66
N ALA A 292 15.39 8.91 -9.55
CA ALA A 292 15.54 9.68 -10.79
C ALA A 292 14.67 9.20 -11.97
N SER A 293 13.74 8.26 -11.73
CA SER A 293 12.92 7.63 -12.78
C SER A 293 11.59 8.32 -13.03
N ALA A 294 11.32 9.47 -12.39
CA ALA A 294 10.12 10.25 -12.57
C ALA A 294 10.42 11.74 -12.75
N LEU A 295 9.54 12.44 -13.45
CA LEU A 295 9.53 13.91 -13.46
C LEU A 295 8.69 14.38 -12.26
N TYR A 296 9.33 15.09 -11.34
CA TYR A 296 8.67 15.53 -10.10
C TYR A 296 8.04 16.92 -10.22
N PHE A 297 6.95 17.10 -9.47
CA PHE A 297 6.31 18.38 -9.26
C PHE A 297 5.93 18.58 -7.79
N ASP A 298 5.75 19.83 -7.38
CA ASP A 298 5.13 20.16 -6.09
C ASP A 298 3.62 19.84 -6.18
N PRO A 299 3.10 18.89 -5.37
CA PRO A 299 1.69 18.51 -5.44
C PRO A 299 0.72 19.59 -4.95
N LEU A 300 1.21 20.64 -4.28
CA LEU A 300 0.39 21.78 -3.83
C LEU A 300 0.33 22.91 -4.87
N ASP A 301 1.24 22.91 -5.85
CA ASP A 301 1.31 23.92 -6.91
C ASP A 301 0.72 23.40 -8.23
N VAL A 302 -0.47 23.90 -8.56
CA VAL A 302 -1.20 23.56 -9.82
C VAL A 302 -0.38 23.95 -11.06
N ASN A 303 0.31 25.11 -11.02
CA ASN A 303 1.11 25.58 -12.17
C ASN A 303 2.35 24.72 -12.38
N HIS A 304 3.04 24.31 -11.29
CA HIS A 304 4.19 23.42 -11.39
C HIS A 304 3.75 22.04 -11.96
N MET A 305 2.59 21.52 -11.52
CA MET A 305 2.03 20.29 -12.07
C MET A 305 1.68 20.44 -13.57
N ALA A 306 1.05 21.55 -13.95
CA ALA A 306 0.74 21.84 -15.35
C ALA A 306 2.02 21.98 -16.21
N ALA A 307 3.06 22.62 -15.67
CA ALA A 307 4.36 22.74 -16.36
C ALA A 307 5.02 21.36 -16.57
N ALA A 308 4.95 20.47 -15.57
CA ALA A 308 5.43 19.08 -15.71
C ALA A 308 4.65 18.30 -16.78
N MET A 309 3.31 18.45 -16.82
CA MET A 309 2.47 17.86 -17.87
C MET A 309 2.84 18.42 -19.25
N GLN A 310 2.96 19.75 -19.38
CA GLN A 310 3.34 20.40 -20.63
C GLN A 310 4.70 19.91 -21.13
N ARG A 311 5.67 19.79 -20.22
CA ARG A 311 7.02 19.34 -20.56
C ARG A 311 7.03 17.90 -21.08
N VAL A 312 6.33 16.97 -20.44
CA VAL A 312 6.28 15.57 -20.91
C VAL A 312 5.56 15.47 -22.29
N LEU A 313 4.62 16.34 -22.58
CA LEU A 313 3.92 16.35 -23.87
C LEU A 313 4.80 16.81 -25.03
N THR A 314 5.72 17.75 -24.80
CA THR A 314 6.52 18.40 -25.85
C THR A 314 7.96 17.87 -25.94
N ASP A 315 8.51 17.27 -24.90
CA ASP A 315 9.90 16.82 -24.80
C ASP A 315 9.98 15.29 -25.03
N GLN A 316 10.15 14.87 -26.28
CA GLN A 316 10.29 13.44 -26.63
C GLN A 316 11.56 12.79 -26.05
N PRO A 317 12.76 13.44 -26.05
CA PRO A 317 13.93 12.92 -25.35
C PRO A 317 13.70 12.64 -23.87
N LEU A 318 12.99 13.55 -23.18
CA LEU A 318 12.62 13.35 -21.77
C LEU A 318 11.74 12.10 -21.59
N ARG A 319 10.71 11.92 -22.43
CA ARG A 319 9.87 10.71 -22.36
C ARG A 319 10.68 9.44 -22.55
N ALA A 320 11.60 9.42 -23.50
CA ALA A 320 12.49 8.28 -23.75
C ALA A 320 13.39 7.99 -22.53
N ALA A 321 13.96 9.01 -21.92
CA ALA A 321 14.76 8.89 -20.71
C ALA A 321 13.95 8.37 -19.51
N LEU A 322 12.76 8.94 -19.27
CA LEU A 322 11.86 8.51 -18.20
C LEU A 322 11.42 7.05 -18.37
N ARG A 323 11.13 6.64 -19.61
CA ARG A 323 10.81 5.23 -19.93
C ARG A 323 11.98 4.30 -19.56
N SER A 324 13.19 4.61 -20.01
CA SER A 324 14.39 3.80 -19.73
C SER A 324 14.69 3.74 -18.23
N HIS A 325 14.71 4.90 -17.55
CA HIS A 325 14.93 4.96 -16.12
C HIS A 325 13.84 4.24 -15.32
N GLY A 326 12.57 4.31 -15.79
CA GLY A 326 11.45 3.63 -15.15
C GLY A 326 11.60 2.11 -15.20
N LEU A 327 11.94 1.54 -16.36
CA LEU A 327 12.18 0.11 -16.51
C LEU A 327 13.31 -0.38 -15.59
N ASN A 328 14.43 0.35 -15.55
CA ASN A 328 15.54 0.02 -14.65
C ASN A 328 15.15 0.17 -13.16
N ASN A 329 14.31 1.14 -12.82
CA ASN A 329 13.87 1.34 -11.44
C ASN A 329 13.02 0.17 -10.93
N VAL A 330 12.15 -0.40 -11.76
CA VAL A 330 11.29 -1.54 -11.39
C VAL A 330 12.11 -2.76 -10.99
N GLU A 331 13.27 -2.99 -11.60
CA GLU A 331 14.16 -4.12 -11.30
C GLU A 331 14.71 -4.10 -9.85
N ARG A 332 14.65 -2.97 -9.16
CA ARG A 332 15.03 -2.85 -7.74
C ARG A 332 14.05 -3.55 -6.80
N PHE A 333 12.86 -3.87 -7.26
CA PHE A 333 11.76 -4.37 -6.45
C PHE A 333 11.37 -5.79 -6.88
N SER A 334 11.33 -6.70 -5.92
CA SER A 334 10.98 -8.09 -6.15
C SER A 334 10.23 -8.65 -4.94
N TRP A 335 9.11 -9.31 -5.20
CA TRP A 335 8.36 -10.02 -4.16
C TRP A 335 9.20 -11.13 -3.54
N ASP A 336 9.99 -11.85 -4.36
CA ASP A 336 10.86 -12.93 -3.88
C ASP A 336 11.99 -12.40 -2.99
N LEU A 337 12.58 -11.24 -3.30
CA LEU A 337 13.58 -10.60 -2.44
C LEU A 337 12.97 -10.14 -1.11
N SER A 338 11.77 -9.56 -1.13
CA SER A 338 11.05 -9.17 0.08
C SER A 338 10.68 -10.39 0.93
N ALA A 339 10.26 -11.49 0.31
CA ALA A 339 9.99 -12.76 0.99
C ALA A 339 11.27 -13.39 1.58
N GLN A 340 12.40 -13.32 0.89
CA GLN A 340 13.70 -13.78 1.42
C GLN A 340 14.10 -13.01 2.69
N ARG A 341 13.98 -11.68 2.67
CA ARG A 341 14.24 -10.85 3.86
C ARG A 341 13.31 -11.19 5.03
N LEU A 342 12.03 -11.46 4.72
CA LEU A 342 11.06 -11.89 5.74
C LEU A 342 11.46 -13.26 6.29
N SER A 343 11.83 -14.22 5.44
CA SER A 343 12.29 -15.56 5.85
C SER A 343 13.50 -15.48 6.76
N GLN A 344 14.51 -14.68 6.42
CA GLN A 344 15.69 -14.45 7.27
C GLN A 344 15.32 -13.87 8.64
N ARG A 345 14.38 -12.91 8.67
CA ARG A 345 13.89 -12.34 9.94
C ARG A 345 13.15 -13.39 10.78
N ILE A 346 12.36 -14.26 10.15
CA ILE A 346 11.66 -15.37 10.79
C ILE A 346 12.69 -16.27 11.46
N ASP A 347 13.73 -16.72 10.75
CA ASP A 347 14.77 -17.59 11.29
C ASP A 347 15.47 -16.97 12.50
N ALA A 348 15.88 -15.71 12.39
CA ALA A 348 16.47 -14.96 13.50
C ALA A 348 15.54 -14.87 14.73
N LEU A 349 14.21 -14.82 14.51
CA LEU A 349 13.24 -14.80 15.61
C LEU A 349 13.00 -16.19 16.21
N LEU A 350 13.12 -17.27 15.45
CA LEU A 350 12.99 -18.64 15.93
C LEU A 350 14.20 -19.06 16.78
N ASP A 351 15.40 -18.60 16.44
CA ASP A 351 16.64 -18.84 17.17
C ASP A 351 16.68 -18.11 18.54
N THR A 352 15.93 -17.02 18.67
CA THR A 352 15.83 -16.25 19.93
C THR A 352 14.56 -16.63 20.70
N LYS A 353 14.69 -17.12 21.97
CA LYS A 353 13.52 -17.31 22.83
C LYS A 353 12.76 -16.00 23.04
N PRO A 354 11.41 -16.00 23.04
CA PRO A 354 10.64 -14.79 23.34
C PRO A 354 11.00 -14.28 24.75
N ALA A 355 11.24 -12.97 24.87
CA ALA A 355 11.49 -12.32 26.15
C ALA A 355 10.30 -12.56 27.11
N PRO A 356 10.54 -12.80 28.40
CA PRO A 356 9.45 -12.93 29.37
C PRO A 356 8.63 -11.64 29.43
N ALA A 357 7.32 -11.77 29.63
CA ALA A 357 6.43 -10.63 29.78
C ALA A 357 6.92 -9.73 30.92
N PRO A 358 6.91 -8.38 30.78
CA PRO A 358 7.22 -7.50 31.89
C PRO A 358 6.26 -7.81 33.06
N ALA A 359 6.81 -7.98 34.24
CA ALA A 359 6.04 -8.20 35.46
C ALA A 359 5.12 -7.00 35.67
N VAL A 360 3.83 -7.25 35.77
CA VAL A 360 2.86 -6.23 36.19
C VAL A 360 3.20 -5.94 37.65
N HIS A 361 3.86 -4.82 37.94
CA HIS A 361 4.01 -4.35 39.30
C HIS A 361 2.62 -4.04 39.84
N ALA A 362 2.13 -4.93 40.72
CA ALA A 362 1.00 -4.64 41.58
C ALA A 362 1.40 -3.45 42.46
N ALA A 363 0.71 -2.34 42.31
CA ALA A 363 0.84 -1.22 43.22
C ALA A 363 0.46 -1.73 44.63
N SER A 364 1.44 -1.84 45.53
CA SER A 364 1.21 -2.10 46.94
C SER A 364 0.47 -0.90 47.55
N GLU A 365 -0.79 -1.10 47.88
CA GLU A 365 -1.51 -0.19 48.72
C GLU A 365 -0.82 -0.12 50.09
N SER A 366 -0.11 0.96 50.38
CA SER A 366 0.32 1.31 51.71
C SER A 366 -0.86 1.94 52.47
N SER A 367 -1.56 1.14 53.24
CA SER A 367 -2.48 1.63 54.24
C SER A 367 -1.66 2.26 55.40
N SER A 368 -1.63 3.59 55.40
CA SER A 368 -1.17 4.33 56.58
C SER A 368 -2.34 4.51 57.53
N SER A 369 -2.40 3.68 58.59
CA SER A 369 -3.14 3.97 59.79
C SER A 369 -2.43 5.11 60.54
N LYS A 370 -3.18 6.17 60.86
CA LYS A 370 -2.80 7.16 61.86
C LYS A 370 -3.55 6.90 63.17
N PRO A 371 -2.92 7.18 64.30
CA PRO A 371 -3.57 7.12 65.62
C PRO A 371 -4.51 8.30 65.85
#